data_72c582d9fbd1e3c2c90c8c5faa173b27
#
_entry.id   72c582d9fbd1e3c2c90c8c5faa173b27
#
_cell.length_a   1.000
_cell.length_b   1.000
_cell.length_c   1.000
_cell.angle_alpha   90.00
_cell.angle_beta   90.00
_cell.angle_gamma   90.00
#
_symmetry.space_group_name_H-M   'P 1'
#
loop_
_entity.id
_entity.type
_entity.pdbx_description
1 polymer ?
#
loop_
_entity_poly.entity_id
_entity_poly.type
_entity_poly.pdbx_seq_one_letter_code
_entity_poly.pdbx_strand_id
1 'polypeptide(L)'
;MQASALLLASSMLLSASAASAAPEVVVSIKPIHSLVASIMKGVGEPKLIVEGAASPHTFTMKPSNARAVEGADMVFWMGPGMEAFLKKPLEALASDATVVELDDAEGLTKLPFRKGGAFEAHDHGHEGHEHDHEETAEDDHDHGHDDHAGEAAGDHHHDHGEFDTHLWLDPMNAKAMAAAIEKSLAEADPENADAYAANLVSLNGRIDALDKEIAETVAPVMDKPFIVFHDAYQYFEDHYGVRVVGSITVSPEVVPGAERVQEIRQKVQELDAACVFAEPQFEPKLIQVVTEGTDARSGTLDPEGATLTEGPDLYFDLMRSIAINLKACLSAA
;
A
#
# COMPACT_ATOMS: atom_id res chain seq x y z
N MET A 1 -65.42 -31.44 47.97
CA MET A 1 -64.39 -31.86 47.00
C MET A 1 -63.86 -30.60 46.31
N GLN A 2 -62.73 -30.08 46.81
CA GLN A 2 -62.04 -28.92 46.24
C GLN A 2 -60.83 -29.41 45.50
N ALA A 3 -60.77 -29.20 44.18
CA ALA A 3 -59.60 -29.52 43.35
C ALA A 3 -58.71 -28.28 43.25
N SER A 4 -57.51 -28.32 43.82
CA SER A 4 -56.47 -27.28 43.69
C SER A 4 -55.73 -27.51 42.40
N ALA A 5 -55.81 -26.58 41.47
CA ALA A 5 -54.98 -26.55 40.26
C ALA A 5 -53.65 -25.88 40.58
N LEU A 6 -52.53 -26.61 40.52
CA LEU A 6 -51.16 -26.08 40.53
C LEU A 6 -50.82 -25.55 39.15
N LEU A 7 -50.61 -24.23 39.01
CA LEU A 7 -50.00 -23.59 37.85
C LEU A 7 -48.48 -23.66 38.00
N LEU A 8 -47.81 -24.47 37.18
CA LEU A 8 -46.33 -24.42 36.97
C LEU A 8 -46.02 -23.26 36.04
N ALA A 9 -45.46 -22.21 36.58
CA ALA A 9 -44.85 -21.12 35.79
C ALA A 9 -43.44 -21.54 35.37
N SER A 10 -43.27 -21.93 34.10
CA SER A 10 -41.93 -22.14 33.47
C SER A 10 -41.30 -20.78 33.20
N SER A 11 -40.31 -20.42 34.02
CA SER A 11 -39.44 -19.26 33.75
C SER A 11 -38.47 -19.63 32.66
N MET A 12 -38.68 -19.16 31.43
CA MET A 12 -37.66 -19.12 30.37
C MET A 12 -36.59 -18.06 30.75
N LEU A 13 -35.46 -18.50 31.19
CA LEU A 13 -34.26 -17.67 31.27
C LEU A 13 -33.78 -17.38 29.85
N LEU A 14 -34.07 -16.18 29.32
CA LEU A 14 -33.37 -15.64 28.17
C LEU A 14 -31.94 -15.34 28.62
N SER A 15 -31.00 -16.20 28.25
CA SER A 15 -29.57 -15.89 28.29
C SER A 15 -29.37 -14.80 27.25
N ALA A 16 -29.27 -13.55 27.68
CA ALA A 16 -28.71 -12.48 26.86
C ALA A 16 -27.20 -12.78 26.73
N SER A 17 -26.76 -13.30 25.59
CA SER A 17 -25.35 -13.29 25.22
C SER A 17 -24.94 -11.82 25.23
N ALA A 18 -24.02 -11.45 26.11
CA ALA A 18 -23.34 -10.16 26.00
C ALA A 18 -22.60 -10.20 24.66
N ALA A 19 -23.05 -9.42 23.68
CA ALA A 19 -22.26 -9.20 22.48
C ALA A 19 -20.95 -8.59 22.93
N SER A 20 -19.84 -9.28 22.68
CA SER A 20 -18.50 -8.69 22.84
C SER A 20 -18.41 -7.47 21.91
N ALA A 21 -17.81 -6.39 22.39
CA ALA A 21 -17.54 -5.27 21.50
C ALA A 21 -16.55 -5.73 20.43
N ALA A 22 -16.79 -5.36 19.17
CA ALA A 22 -15.83 -5.61 18.11
C ALA A 22 -14.48 -4.97 18.45
N PRO A 23 -13.34 -5.54 18.00
CA PRO A 23 -12.03 -4.97 18.25
C PRO A 23 -11.90 -3.56 17.63
N GLU A 24 -11.19 -2.66 18.31
CA GLU A 24 -10.78 -1.36 17.79
C GLU A 24 -9.67 -1.56 16.76
N VAL A 25 -10.00 -1.46 15.47
CA VAL A 25 -9.08 -1.73 14.36
C VAL A 25 -8.63 -0.44 13.73
N VAL A 26 -7.31 -0.32 13.52
CA VAL A 26 -6.68 0.79 12.81
C VAL A 26 -6.00 0.27 11.55
N VAL A 27 -6.11 1.03 10.44
CA VAL A 27 -5.54 0.67 9.15
C VAL A 27 -4.76 1.84 8.58
N SER A 28 -3.63 1.56 7.96
CA SER A 28 -2.70 2.58 7.47
C SER A 28 -3.23 3.36 6.26
N ILE A 29 -3.56 2.67 5.17
CA ILE A 29 -3.90 3.26 3.85
C ILE A 29 -5.28 2.85 3.36
N LYS A 30 -5.84 3.66 2.46
CA LYS A 30 -7.21 3.50 1.94
C LYS A 30 -7.49 2.15 1.26
N PRO A 31 -6.62 1.61 0.36
CA PRO A 31 -6.89 0.33 -0.29
C PRO A 31 -7.03 -0.80 0.73
N ILE A 32 -6.14 -0.85 1.71
CA ILE A 32 -6.17 -1.86 2.79
C ILE A 32 -7.36 -1.64 3.71
N HIS A 33 -7.65 -0.38 4.07
CA HIS A 33 -8.85 -0.05 4.84
C HIS A 33 -10.12 -0.60 4.17
N SER A 34 -10.22 -0.53 2.84
CA SER A 34 -11.38 -1.05 2.11
C SER A 34 -11.50 -2.57 2.23
N LEU A 35 -10.38 -3.31 2.19
CA LEU A 35 -10.38 -4.76 2.42
C LEU A 35 -10.81 -5.10 3.85
N VAL A 36 -10.22 -4.43 4.85
CA VAL A 36 -10.56 -4.62 6.27
C VAL A 36 -12.02 -4.26 6.53
N ALA A 37 -12.51 -3.11 6.03
CA ALA A 37 -13.92 -2.71 6.16
C ALA A 37 -14.88 -3.69 5.51
N SER A 38 -14.47 -4.34 4.41
CA SER A 38 -15.25 -5.40 3.76
C SER A 38 -15.35 -6.65 4.64
N ILE A 39 -14.25 -7.06 5.28
CA ILE A 39 -14.23 -8.23 6.20
C ILE A 39 -14.99 -7.92 7.50
N MET A 40 -14.86 -6.70 8.04
CA MET A 40 -15.53 -6.29 9.28
C MET A 40 -17.02 -5.90 9.10
N LYS A 41 -17.55 -5.99 7.88
CA LYS A 41 -18.93 -5.57 7.58
C LYS A 41 -19.96 -6.23 8.49
N GLY A 42 -20.74 -5.39 9.20
CA GLY A 42 -21.77 -5.83 10.13
C GLY A 42 -21.27 -6.19 11.53
N VAL A 43 -19.96 -6.09 11.77
CA VAL A 43 -19.32 -6.33 13.07
C VAL A 43 -18.75 -5.03 13.62
N GLY A 44 -17.94 -4.31 12.84
CA GLY A 44 -17.28 -3.07 13.25
C GLY A 44 -16.83 -2.23 12.07
N GLU A 45 -16.22 -1.08 12.34
CA GLU A 45 -15.69 -0.16 11.34
C GLU A 45 -14.23 0.17 11.69
N PRO A 46 -13.26 -0.11 10.79
CA PRO A 46 -11.86 0.24 11.03
C PRO A 46 -11.62 1.75 10.91
N LYS A 47 -10.62 2.26 11.64
CA LYS A 47 -10.15 3.65 11.55
C LYS A 47 -9.00 3.76 10.56
N LEU A 48 -9.01 4.77 9.71
CA LEU A 48 -7.96 5.03 8.73
C LEU A 48 -6.95 6.05 9.27
N ILE A 49 -5.65 5.85 8.97
CA ILE A 49 -4.56 6.80 9.31
C ILE A 49 -4.31 7.81 8.20
N VAL A 50 -4.04 7.34 6.98
CA VAL A 50 -3.73 8.19 5.83
C VAL A 50 -5.01 8.57 5.11
N GLU A 51 -5.60 9.70 5.52
CA GLU A 51 -6.87 10.21 5.04
C GLU A 51 -6.70 11.18 3.85
N GLY A 52 -7.75 11.34 3.05
CA GLY A 52 -7.82 12.32 1.97
C GLY A 52 -6.89 11.98 0.81
N ALA A 53 -6.19 12.99 0.28
CA ALA A 53 -5.25 12.86 -0.83
C ALA A 53 -3.78 12.84 -0.36
N ALA A 54 -3.53 12.43 0.88
CA ALA A 54 -2.16 12.32 1.39
C ALA A 54 -1.48 11.06 0.82
N SER A 55 -0.19 11.17 0.49
CA SER A 55 0.62 10.04 0.08
C SER A 55 1.23 9.34 1.30
N PRO A 56 1.16 8.01 1.42
CA PRO A 56 1.80 7.27 2.52
C PRO A 56 3.32 7.42 2.52
N HIS A 57 3.94 7.64 1.38
CA HIS A 57 5.39 7.82 1.25
C HIS A 57 5.90 9.10 1.93
N THR A 58 5.06 10.15 1.98
CA THR A 58 5.44 11.46 2.56
C THR A 58 4.61 11.84 3.78
N PHE A 59 3.82 10.91 4.30
CA PHE A 59 2.87 11.19 5.39
C PHE A 59 3.59 11.51 6.71
N THR A 60 3.08 12.52 7.40
CA THR A 60 3.50 12.85 8.75
C THR A 60 2.34 12.59 9.72
N MET A 61 2.62 11.77 10.73
CA MET A 61 1.63 11.33 11.70
C MET A 61 1.11 12.49 12.56
N LYS A 62 -0.21 12.61 12.65
CA LYS A 62 -0.87 13.61 13.51
C LYS A 62 -1.06 13.05 14.95
N PRO A 63 -1.20 13.90 15.99
CA PRO A 63 -1.48 13.43 17.35
C PRO A 63 -2.77 12.60 17.46
N SER A 64 -3.75 12.80 16.57
CA SER A 64 -4.97 11.98 16.50
C SER A 64 -4.67 10.56 16.06
N ASN A 65 -3.77 10.40 15.07
CA ASN A 65 -3.36 9.08 14.57
C ASN A 65 -2.58 8.32 15.67
N ALA A 66 -1.69 9.01 16.39
CA ALA A 66 -0.95 8.41 17.51
C ALA A 66 -1.90 7.85 18.58
N ARG A 67 -2.93 8.63 18.96
CA ARG A 67 -3.96 8.16 19.90
C ARG A 67 -4.80 7.00 19.35
N ALA A 68 -5.05 6.97 18.05
CA ALA A 68 -5.77 5.87 17.43
C ALA A 68 -4.95 4.57 17.50
N VAL A 69 -3.65 4.64 17.22
CA VAL A 69 -2.72 3.51 17.33
C VAL A 69 -2.57 3.03 18.78
N GLU A 70 -2.42 3.96 19.74
CA GLU A 70 -2.30 3.65 21.18
C GLU A 70 -3.56 2.95 21.73
N GLY A 71 -4.74 3.28 21.22
CA GLY A 71 -6.01 2.68 21.66
C GLY A 71 -6.51 1.56 20.77
N ALA A 72 -5.70 1.05 19.85
CA ALA A 72 -6.09 -0.04 18.96
C ALA A 72 -5.91 -1.41 19.60
N ASP A 73 -6.83 -2.34 19.34
CA ASP A 73 -6.64 -3.77 19.60
C ASP A 73 -5.86 -4.43 18.46
N MET A 74 -6.02 -3.91 17.24
CA MET A 74 -5.33 -4.41 16.04
C MET A 74 -4.93 -3.27 15.11
N VAL A 75 -3.76 -3.42 14.46
CA VAL A 75 -3.28 -2.51 13.42
C VAL A 75 -2.92 -3.31 12.17
N PHE A 76 -3.52 -2.94 11.02
CA PHE A 76 -3.14 -3.47 9.71
C PHE A 76 -2.39 -2.40 8.92
N TRP A 77 -1.22 -2.77 8.40
CA TRP A 77 -0.39 -1.92 7.56
C TRP A 77 0.30 -2.74 6.48
N MET A 78 0.80 -2.09 5.42
CA MET A 78 1.53 -2.82 4.38
C MET A 78 2.89 -3.29 4.84
N GLY A 79 3.59 -2.44 5.59
CA GLY A 79 4.93 -2.73 6.06
C GLY A 79 5.86 -1.52 5.96
N PRO A 80 7.10 -1.62 6.49
CA PRO A 80 8.03 -0.50 6.57
C PRO A 80 8.46 0.06 5.21
N GLY A 81 8.36 -0.74 4.14
CA GLY A 81 8.66 -0.30 2.78
C GLY A 81 7.65 0.70 2.22
N MET A 82 6.38 0.63 2.63
CA MET A 82 5.32 1.56 2.23
C MET A 82 5.14 2.68 3.25
N GLU A 83 4.97 2.34 4.52
CA GLU A 83 4.66 3.31 5.58
C GLU A 83 5.82 3.45 6.57
N ALA A 84 6.99 3.88 6.10
CA ALA A 84 8.18 4.09 6.95
C ALA A 84 7.88 4.96 8.19
N PHE A 85 6.92 5.90 8.08
CA PHE A 85 6.48 6.78 9.15
C PHE A 85 5.80 6.05 10.32
N LEU A 86 5.26 4.82 10.11
CA LEU A 86 4.56 4.03 11.14
C LEU A 86 5.50 3.16 11.97
N LYS A 87 6.65 2.75 11.48
CA LYS A 87 7.54 1.79 12.14
C LYS A 87 7.81 2.15 13.61
N LYS A 88 8.37 3.32 13.87
CA LYS A 88 8.67 3.77 15.24
C LYS A 88 7.42 4.00 16.10
N PRO A 89 6.33 4.64 15.61
CA PRO A 89 5.09 4.72 16.34
C PRO A 89 4.48 3.36 16.73
N LEU A 90 4.51 2.37 15.87
CA LEU A 90 4.00 1.03 16.18
C LEU A 90 4.83 0.38 17.31
N GLU A 91 6.15 0.44 17.25
CA GLU A 91 7.04 -0.05 18.31
C GLU A 91 6.78 0.64 19.66
N ALA A 92 6.44 1.94 19.66
CA ALA A 92 6.30 2.73 20.86
C ALA A 92 4.88 2.73 21.45
N LEU A 93 3.84 2.66 20.62
CA LEU A 93 2.45 2.92 21.03
C LEU A 93 1.54 1.69 20.92
N ALA A 94 1.89 0.69 20.10
CA ALA A 94 1.05 -0.47 19.83
C ALA A 94 1.46 -1.71 20.64
N SER A 95 2.03 -1.53 21.83
CA SER A 95 2.53 -2.65 22.66
C SER A 95 1.46 -3.67 23.06
N ASP A 96 0.22 -3.23 23.19
CA ASP A 96 -0.92 -4.07 23.57
C ASP A 96 -1.76 -4.50 22.35
N ALA A 97 -1.47 -3.97 21.15
CA ALA A 97 -2.17 -4.28 19.92
C ALA A 97 -1.52 -5.44 19.13
N THR A 98 -2.34 -6.20 18.42
CA THR A 98 -1.85 -7.10 17.38
C THR A 98 -1.52 -6.30 16.11
N VAL A 99 -0.23 -6.20 15.77
CA VAL A 99 0.23 -5.54 14.54
C VAL A 99 0.39 -6.56 13.44
N VAL A 100 -0.33 -6.37 12.33
CA VAL A 100 -0.32 -7.28 11.16
C VAL A 100 0.31 -6.57 9.98
N GLU A 101 1.45 -7.07 9.53
CA GLU A 101 2.20 -6.62 8.36
C GLU A 101 1.71 -7.42 7.15
N LEU A 102 1.07 -6.73 6.21
CA LEU A 102 0.35 -7.40 5.11
C LEU A 102 1.25 -7.75 3.93
N ASP A 103 2.42 -7.14 3.81
CA ASP A 103 3.40 -7.57 2.82
C ASP A 103 4.05 -8.92 3.18
N ASP A 104 3.85 -9.42 4.41
CA ASP A 104 4.24 -10.77 4.83
C ASP A 104 3.13 -11.82 4.70
N ALA A 105 1.97 -11.46 4.14
CA ALA A 105 0.86 -12.41 3.97
C ALA A 105 1.25 -13.60 3.08
N GLU A 106 0.77 -14.80 3.44
CA GLU A 106 1.01 -15.99 2.64
C GLU A 106 0.33 -15.91 1.27
N GLY A 107 1.02 -16.35 0.23
CA GLY A 107 0.48 -16.43 -1.13
C GLY A 107 0.63 -15.16 -1.96
N LEU A 108 1.36 -14.16 -1.49
CA LEU A 108 1.68 -12.96 -2.26
C LEU A 108 2.67 -13.27 -3.39
N THR A 109 2.40 -12.69 -4.56
CA THR A 109 3.39 -12.49 -5.61
C THR A 109 4.13 -11.20 -5.31
N LYS A 110 5.44 -11.26 -5.08
CA LYS A 110 6.30 -10.10 -4.83
C LYS A 110 7.20 -9.86 -6.05
N LEU A 111 7.11 -8.67 -6.64
CA LEU A 111 7.90 -8.27 -7.80
C LEU A 111 9.06 -7.37 -7.34
N PRO A 112 10.32 -7.64 -7.78
CA PRO A 112 11.45 -6.79 -7.41
C PRO A 112 11.30 -5.39 -8.01
N PHE A 113 11.89 -4.39 -7.39
CA PHE A 113 11.95 -3.06 -7.97
C PHE A 113 12.61 -3.08 -9.35
N ARG A 114 12.02 -2.36 -10.29
CA ARG A 114 12.60 -2.17 -11.62
C ARG A 114 13.84 -1.28 -11.53
N LYS A 115 14.89 -1.63 -12.27
CA LYS A 115 16.17 -0.90 -12.26
C LYS A 115 16.62 -0.61 -13.70
N GLY A 116 16.99 0.65 -13.96
CA GLY A 116 17.59 1.08 -15.21
C GLY A 116 16.62 1.36 -16.35
N GLY A 117 17.10 1.87 -17.46
CA GLY A 117 16.31 2.27 -18.61
C GLY A 117 15.47 3.53 -18.34
N ALA A 118 14.16 3.43 -18.58
CA ALA A 118 13.20 4.51 -18.29
C ALA A 118 12.69 4.49 -16.83
N PHE A 119 13.16 3.56 -16.03
CA PHE A 119 12.95 3.49 -14.58
C PHE A 119 14.27 3.86 -13.91
N GLU A 120 14.27 4.83 -13.00
CA GLU A 120 15.48 5.19 -12.24
C GLU A 120 15.90 4.03 -11.34
N ALA A 121 17.21 3.89 -11.08
CA ALA A 121 17.66 3.04 -9.99
C ALA A 121 17.27 3.71 -8.66
N HIS A 122 16.73 2.95 -7.70
CA HIS A 122 16.57 3.42 -6.32
C HIS A 122 17.98 3.71 -5.77
N ASP A 123 18.37 4.99 -5.70
CA ASP A 123 19.60 5.41 -5.08
C ASP A 123 19.36 5.52 -3.57
N HIS A 124 19.62 4.44 -2.86
CA HIS A 124 19.73 4.47 -1.41
C HIS A 124 21.04 5.19 -1.11
N GLY A 125 20.98 6.51 -0.93
CA GLY A 125 22.13 7.41 -0.78
C GLY A 125 23.21 6.88 0.15
N HIS A 126 24.09 6.05 -0.38
CA HIS A 126 25.44 5.87 0.11
C HIS A 126 26.24 7.04 -0.45
N GLU A 127 26.26 8.16 0.26
CA GLU A 127 27.36 9.10 0.14
C GLU A 127 28.63 8.36 0.58
N GLY A 128 29.17 7.58 -0.33
CA GLY A 128 30.53 7.06 -0.25
C GLY A 128 31.46 8.26 -0.34
N HIS A 129 31.95 8.71 0.79
CA HIS A 129 33.13 9.55 0.84
C HIS A 129 34.29 8.71 0.27
N GLU A 130 34.56 8.85 -1.03
CA GLU A 130 35.84 8.48 -1.61
C GLU A 130 36.88 9.40 -0.98
N HIS A 131 37.55 8.91 0.04
CA HIS A 131 38.79 9.50 0.51
C HIS A 131 39.88 9.08 -0.47
N ASP A 132 40.22 9.98 -1.39
CA ASP A 132 41.49 9.96 -2.14
C ASP A 132 42.62 9.99 -1.12
N HIS A 133 43.24 8.84 -0.89
CA HIS A 133 44.51 8.76 -0.16
C HIS A 133 45.65 9.02 -1.13
N GLU A 134 46.11 10.27 -1.23
CA GLU A 134 47.47 10.56 -1.67
C GLU A 134 48.44 10.01 -0.61
N GLU A 135 49.23 9.04 -1.03
CA GLU A 135 50.37 8.53 -0.27
C GLU A 135 51.42 9.65 -0.10
N THR A 136 51.61 10.13 1.13
CA THR A 136 52.89 10.70 1.53
C THR A 136 53.40 9.99 2.77
N ALA A 137 54.63 9.49 2.65
CA ALA A 137 55.35 8.70 3.63
C ALA A 137 55.77 9.49 4.88
N GLU A 138 55.98 8.70 5.95
CA GLU A 138 56.85 8.92 7.12
C GLU A 138 56.35 9.91 8.20
N ASP A 139 55.94 9.37 9.36
CA ASP A 139 56.72 9.47 10.61
C ASP A 139 56.08 8.61 11.74
N ASP A 140 57.02 7.94 12.42
CA ASP A 140 56.91 7.06 13.57
C ASP A 140 56.35 7.78 14.82
N HIS A 141 55.25 7.32 15.44
CA HIS A 141 54.99 7.52 16.88
C HIS A 141 54.21 6.36 17.47
N ASP A 142 54.93 5.58 18.24
CA ASP A 142 54.53 4.59 19.24
C ASP A 142 53.63 5.23 20.35
N HIS A 143 52.41 4.74 20.53
CA HIS A 143 51.66 4.83 21.81
C HIS A 143 50.67 3.68 21.99
N GLY A 144 50.90 2.98 23.04
CA GLY A 144 50.34 2.04 23.93
C GLY A 144 48.82 1.66 23.80
N HIS A 145 48.64 0.37 23.94
CA HIS A 145 47.40 -0.33 24.10
C HIS A 145 46.58 0.14 25.33
N ASP A 146 45.28 0.36 25.16
CA ASP A 146 44.30 0.14 26.18
C ASP A 146 43.09 -0.59 25.56
N ASP A 147 42.86 -1.82 26.07
CA ASP A 147 41.73 -2.70 25.75
C ASP A 147 40.42 -2.08 26.24
N HIS A 148 39.59 -1.64 25.32
CA HIS A 148 38.16 -1.51 25.57
C HIS A 148 37.39 -2.45 24.67
N ALA A 149 36.84 -3.52 25.30
CA ALA A 149 35.79 -4.35 24.73
C ALA A 149 34.60 -3.44 24.31
N GLY A 150 34.55 -3.13 23.02
CA GLY A 150 33.39 -2.48 22.39
C GLY A 150 32.34 -3.51 22.09
N GLU A 151 31.18 -3.35 22.73
CA GLU A 151 29.95 -4.05 22.35
C GLU A 151 29.69 -3.82 20.85
N ALA A 152 29.53 -4.92 20.13
CA ALA A 152 29.13 -4.90 18.73
C ALA A 152 27.75 -4.25 18.65
N ALA A 153 27.70 -2.97 18.28
CA ALA A 153 26.50 -2.34 17.79
C ALA A 153 26.11 -3.09 16.51
N GLY A 154 25.06 -3.89 16.59
CA GLY A 154 24.47 -4.53 15.44
C GLY A 154 24.07 -3.45 14.44
N ASP A 155 24.74 -3.46 13.31
CA ASP A 155 24.33 -2.70 12.12
C ASP A 155 22.93 -3.22 11.73
N HIS A 156 21.90 -2.52 12.19
CA HIS A 156 20.54 -2.71 11.68
C HIS A 156 20.52 -2.07 10.28
N HIS A 157 20.98 -2.81 9.29
CA HIS A 157 20.65 -2.53 7.91
C HIS A 157 19.13 -2.58 7.82
N HIS A 158 18.50 -1.42 7.73
CA HIS A 158 17.11 -1.30 7.37
C HIS A 158 16.98 -1.78 5.92
N ASP A 159 16.59 -3.03 5.78
CA ASP A 159 16.22 -3.64 4.51
C ASP A 159 14.94 -2.94 4.05
N HIS A 160 15.09 -1.83 3.33
CA HIS A 160 13.98 -1.22 2.59
C HIS A 160 13.68 -2.20 1.46
N GLY A 161 12.60 -2.95 1.61
CA GLY A 161 12.12 -4.08 0.86
C GLY A 161 12.72 -4.26 -0.55
N GLU A 162 13.18 -5.46 -0.84
CA GLU A 162 13.74 -5.81 -2.16
C GLU A 162 12.68 -5.82 -3.28
N PHE A 163 11.42 -5.45 -2.99
CA PHE A 163 10.27 -5.55 -3.88
C PHE A 163 9.36 -4.31 -3.83
N ASP A 164 8.61 -4.11 -4.91
CA ASP A 164 7.58 -3.08 -5.02
C ASP A 164 6.43 -3.34 -4.03
N THR A 165 6.13 -2.36 -3.19
CA THR A 165 5.18 -2.48 -2.09
C THR A 165 3.72 -2.18 -2.47
N HIS A 166 3.42 -1.84 -3.74
CA HIS A 166 2.06 -1.58 -4.23
C HIS A 166 1.27 -2.88 -4.52
N LEU A 167 1.42 -3.86 -3.63
CA LEU A 167 0.93 -5.23 -3.74
C LEU A 167 -0.59 -5.34 -4.02
N TRP A 168 -1.39 -4.40 -3.51
CA TRP A 168 -2.86 -4.41 -3.66
C TRP A 168 -3.34 -4.19 -5.10
N LEU A 169 -2.48 -3.73 -6.00
CA LEU A 169 -2.83 -3.52 -7.40
C LEU A 169 -2.87 -4.83 -8.22
N ASP A 170 -2.46 -5.96 -7.64
CA ASP A 170 -2.79 -7.30 -8.12
C ASP A 170 -4.01 -7.83 -7.34
N PRO A 171 -5.14 -8.18 -8.00
CA PRO A 171 -6.31 -8.73 -7.33
C PRO A 171 -6.04 -10.06 -6.61
N MET A 172 -5.04 -10.85 -7.04
CA MET A 172 -4.67 -12.08 -6.34
C MET A 172 -3.95 -11.79 -5.03
N ASN A 173 -3.05 -10.80 -5.02
CA ASN A 173 -2.44 -10.29 -3.79
C ASN A 173 -3.50 -9.70 -2.84
N ALA A 174 -4.47 -8.94 -3.36
CA ALA A 174 -5.56 -8.41 -2.54
C ALA A 174 -6.38 -9.53 -1.86
N LYS A 175 -6.62 -10.66 -2.54
CA LYS A 175 -7.28 -11.84 -1.94
C LYS A 175 -6.40 -12.51 -0.87
N ALA A 176 -5.09 -12.59 -1.09
CA ALA A 176 -4.14 -13.13 -0.11
C ALA A 176 -4.10 -12.26 1.16
N MET A 177 -4.03 -10.94 1.01
CA MET A 177 -4.12 -10.00 2.13
C MET A 177 -5.48 -10.07 2.84
N ALA A 178 -6.58 -10.19 2.10
CA ALA A 178 -7.91 -10.34 2.69
C ALA A 178 -8.03 -11.62 3.54
N ALA A 179 -7.40 -12.72 3.12
CA ALA A 179 -7.35 -13.95 3.92
C ALA A 179 -6.50 -13.78 5.20
N ALA A 180 -5.38 -13.05 5.15
CA ALA A 180 -4.58 -12.74 6.33
C ALA A 180 -5.35 -11.81 7.31
N ILE A 181 -6.08 -10.83 6.80
CA ILE A 181 -6.94 -9.94 7.58
C ILE A 181 -8.04 -10.75 8.30
N GLU A 182 -8.77 -11.58 7.55
CA GLU A 182 -9.83 -12.43 8.12
C GLU A 182 -9.31 -13.32 9.23
N LYS A 183 -8.21 -14.04 8.98
CA LYS A 183 -7.59 -14.92 9.96
C LYS A 183 -7.24 -14.16 11.25
N SER A 184 -6.60 -13.00 11.14
CA SER A 184 -6.19 -12.21 12.29
C SER A 184 -7.39 -11.68 13.09
N LEU A 185 -8.46 -11.25 12.39
CA LEU A 185 -9.70 -10.81 13.03
C LEU A 185 -10.43 -11.96 13.73
N ALA A 186 -10.51 -13.14 13.11
CA ALA A 186 -11.14 -14.31 13.69
C ALA A 186 -10.37 -14.85 14.93
N GLU A 187 -9.05 -14.72 14.95
CA GLU A 187 -8.23 -15.06 16.11
C GLU A 187 -8.44 -14.09 17.28
N ALA A 188 -8.56 -12.78 16.99
CA ALA A 188 -8.77 -11.74 18.00
C ALA A 188 -10.22 -11.68 18.51
N ASP A 189 -11.18 -12.00 17.67
CA ASP A 189 -12.63 -11.94 17.96
C ASP A 189 -13.35 -13.22 17.49
N PRO A 190 -13.16 -14.34 18.21
CA PRO A 190 -13.73 -15.64 17.83
C PRO A 190 -15.27 -15.67 17.83
N GLU A 191 -15.93 -14.74 18.53
CA GLU A 191 -17.41 -14.67 18.57
C GLU A 191 -17.96 -14.24 17.21
N ASN A 192 -17.21 -13.46 16.42
CA ASN A 192 -17.58 -12.98 15.09
C ASN A 192 -16.86 -13.71 13.94
N ALA A 193 -16.09 -14.77 14.20
CA ALA A 193 -15.30 -15.48 13.20
C ALA A 193 -16.14 -15.97 12.00
N ASP A 194 -17.35 -16.49 12.22
CA ASP A 194 -18.25 -16.92 11.13
C ASP A 194 -18.66 -15.74 10.23
N ALA A 195 -18.83 -14.54 10.80
CA ALA A 195 -19.18 -13.34 10.04
C ALA A 195 -17.99 -12.89 9.18
N TYR A 196 -16.78 -12.87 9.74
CA TYR A 196 -15.56 -12.55 8.99
C TYR A 196 -15.33 -13.54 7.83
N ALA A 197 -15.47 -14.85 8.08
CA ALA A 197 -15.35 -15.87 7.04
C ALA A 197 -16.38 -15.71 5.92
N ALA A 198 -17.65 -15.43 6.25
CA ALA A 198 -18.70 -15.17 5.26
C ALA A 198 -18.42 -13.90 4.44
N ASN A 199 -17.89 -12.85 5.07
CA ASN A 199 -17.51 -11.62 4.42
C ASN A 199 -16.29 -11.82 3.49
N LEU A 200 -15.30 -12.63 3.87
CA LEU A 200 -14.18 -13.02 3.01
C LEU A 200 -14.65 -13.72 1.74
N VAL A 201 -15.57 -14.68 1.85
CA VAL A 201 -16.16 -15.35 0.68
C VAL A 201 -16.83 -14.34 -0.25
N SER A 202 -17.62 -13.42 0.32
CA SER A 202 -18.29 -12.36 -0.44
C SER A 202 -17.28 -11.41 -1.12
N LEU A 203 -16.25 -10.97 -0.39
CA LEU A 203 -15.20 -10.09 -0.89
C LEU A 203 -14.45 -10.75 -2.06
N ASN A 204 -14.02 -12.01 -1.90
CA ASN A 204 -13.33 -12.76 -2.94
C ASN A 204 -14.16 -12.90 -4.22
N GLY A 205 -15.46 -13.18 -4.09
CA GLY A 205 -16.37 -13.24 -5.24
C GLY A 205 -16.51 -11.90 -5.97
N ARG A 206 -16.50 -10.78 -5.22
CA ARG A 206 -16.50 -9.43 -5.80
C ARG A 206 -15.16 -9.11 -6.50
N ILE A 207 -14.04 -9.52 -5.93
CA ILE A 207 -12.70 -9.34 -6.55
C ILE A 207 -12.62 -10.16 -7.84
N ASP A 208 -13.11 -11.42 -7.88
CA ASP A 208 -13.13 -12.23 -9.09
C ASP A 208 -13.99 -11.62 -10.23
N ALA A 209 -15.08 -10.95 -9.86
CA ALA A 209 -15.92 -10.24 -10.83
C ALA A 209 -15.24 -8.97 -11.35
N LEU A 210 -14.60 -8.22 -10.47
CA LEU A 210 -13.82 -7.02 -10.79
C LEU A 210 -12.65 -7.34 -11.71
N ASP A 211 -11.91 -8.42 -11.43
CA ASP A 211 -10.77 -8.86 -12.22
C ASP A 211 -11.14 -9.08 -13.69
N LYS A 212 -12.24 -9.80 -13.94
CA LYS A 212 -12.77 -9.99 -15.30
C LYS A 212 -13.20 -8.69 -15.97
N GLU A 213 -13.88 -7.80 -15.22
CA GLU A 213 -14.31 -6.49 -15.71
C GLU A 213 -13.12 -5.64 -16.15
N ILE A 214 -12.04 -5.63 -15.36
CA ILE A 214 -10.82 -4.88 -15.67
C ILE A 214 -10.12 -5.48 -16.88
N ALA A 215 -9.92 -6.80 -16.94
CA ALA A 215 -9.31 -7.47 -18.06
C ALA A 215 -10.02 -7.15 -19.39
N GLU A 216 -11.38 -7.19 -19.42
CA GLU A 216 -12.17 -6.81 -20.59
C GLU A 216 -12.04 -5.31 -20.92
N THR A 217 -11.91 -4.46 -19.90
CA THR A 217 -11.80 -3.00 -20.07
C THR A 217 -10.48 -2.61 -20.71
N VAL A 218 -9.35 -3.20 -20.27
CA VAL A 218 -8.01 -2.84 -20.76
C VAL A 218 -7.58 -3.59 -22.01
N ALA A 219 -8.18 -4.75 -22.31
CA ALA A 219 -7.82 -5.58 -23.46
C ALA A 219 -7.63 -4.83 -24.80
N PRO A 220 -8.46 -3.82 -25.16
CA PRO A 220 -8.29 -3.10 -26.41
C PRO A 220 -7.05 -2.19 -26.46
N VAL A 221 -6.40 -1.93 -25.32
CA VAL A 221 -5.32 -0.93 -25.18
C VAL A 221 -4.05 -1.49 -24.54
N MET A 222 -4.01 -2.78 -24.19
CA MET A 222 -2.92 -3.41 -23.45
C MET A 222 -1.54 -3.26 -24.11
N ASP A 223 -1.48 -3.26 -25.45
CA ASP A 223 -0.22 -3.14 -26.20
C ASP A 223 0.28 -1.69 -26.36
N LYS A 224 -0.54 -0.69 -25.97
CA LYS A 224 -0.18 0.72 -26.15
C LYS A 224 0.77 1.19 -25.05
N PRO A 225 1.94 1.77 -25.41
CA PRO A 225 2.92 2.20 -24.42
C PRO A 225 2.45 3.47 -23.68
N PHE A 226 2.68 3.53 -22.38
CA PHE A 226 2.43 4.73 -21.58
C PHE A 226 3.46 4.91 -20.48
N ILE A 227 3.55 6.14 -19.99
CA ILE A 227 4.43 6.54 -18.88
C ILE A 227 3.58 6.92 -17.69
N VAL A 228 3.99 6.51 -16.50
CA VAL A 228 3.34 6.81 -15.21
C VAL A 228 4.09 7.89 -14.44
N PHE A 229 3.45 8.49 -13.44
CA PHE A 229 4.11 9.49 -12.60
C PHE A 229 5.19 8.84 -11.75
N HIS A 230 4.84 7.87 -10.89
CA HIS A 230 5.82 7.04 -10.19
C HIS A 230 5.58 5.56 -10.46
N ASP A 231 6.56 4.72 -10.14
CA ASP A 231 6.57 3.31 -10.49
C ASP A 231 5.73 2.46 -9.52
N ALA A 232 4.42 2.76 -9.43
CA ALA A 232 3.47 2.09 -8.55
C ALA A 232 2.69 0.94 -9.20
N TYR A 233 2.67 0.86 -10.53
CA TYR A 233 1.68 0.05 -11.26
C TYR A 233 2.19 -1.32 -11.71
N GLN A 234 3.38 -1.74 -11.26
CA GLN A 234 4.04 -2.96 -11.71
C GLN A 234 3.16 -4.21 -11.53
N TYR A 235 2.43 -4.32 -10.41
CA TYR A 235 1.50 -5.44 -10.17
C TYR A 235 0.28 -5.43 -11.08
N PHE A 236 -0.29 -4.24 -11.34
CA PHE A 236 -1.39 -4.09 -12.29
C PHE A 236 -0.93 -4.42 -13.73
N GLU A 237 0.28 -3.98 -14.08
CA GLU A 237 0.91 -4.25 -15.37
C GLU A 237 1.14 -5.75 -15.57
N ASP A 238 1.76 -6.43 -14.60
CA ASP A 238 2.05 -7.86 -14.66
C ASP A 238 0.77 -8.69 -14.80
N HIS A 239 -0.25 -8.36 -14.00
CA HIS A 239 -1.50 -9.09 -13.97
C HIS A 239 -2.36 -8.92 -15.24
N TYR A 240 -2.48 -7.69 -15.77
CA TYR A 240 -3.35 -7.38 -16.90
C TYR A 240 -2.62 -7.26 -18.24
N GLY A 241 -1.31 -7.35 -18.26
CA GLY A 241 -0.50 -7.28 -19.48
C GLY A 241 -0.49 -5.90 -20.13
N VAL A 242 -0.76 -4.81 -19.39
CA VAL A 242 -0.65 -3.44 -19.91
C VAL A 242 0.80 -3.01 -19.98
N ARG A 243 1.12 -2.00 -20.82
CA ARG A 243 2.50 -1.70 -21.17
C ARG A 243 2.99 -0.37 -20.60
N VAL A 244 3.48 -0.37 -19.38
CA VAL A 244 4.25 0.75 -18.83
C VAL A 244 5.65 0.74 -19.42
N VAL A 245 6.11 1.85 -19.98
CA VAL A 245 7.43 1.95 -20.61
C VAL A 245 8.39 2.87 -19.85
N GLY A 246 7.95 3.47 -18.76
CA GLY A 246 8.77 4.28 -17.88
C GLY A 246 7.96 5.02 -16.83
N SER A 247 8.68 5.61 -15.85
CA SER A 247 8.13 6.50 -14.84
C SER A 247 8.86 7.84 -14.82
N ILE A 248 8.17 8.89 -14.40
CA ILE A 248 8.77 10.23 -14.26
C ILE A 248 9.71 10.25 -13.07
N THR A 249 9.29 9.62 -11.99
CA THR A 249 10.11 9.40 -10.78
C THR A 249 9.95 7.95 -10.30
N VAL A 250 10.92 7.45 -9.57
CA VAL A 250 10.81 6.15 -8.87
C VAL A 250 10.08 6.29 -7.55
N SER A 251 10.28 7.42 -6.89
CA SER A 251 9.68 7.72 -5.60
C SER A 251 9.04 9.10 -5.62
N PRO A 252 7.79 9.22 -5.18
CA PRO A 252 7.08 10.50 -5.20
C PRO A 252 7.63 11.53 -4.20
N GLU A 253 8.51 11.12 -3.28
CA GLU A 253 9.17 12.04 -2.36
C GLU A 253 10.25 12.90 -3.05
N VAL A 254 10.75 12.45 -4.19
CA VAL A 254 11.83 13.12 -4.92
C VAL A 254 11.25 13.93 -6.07
N VAL A 255 11.41 15.26 -6.02
CA VAL A 255 11.07 16.13 -7.15
C VAL A 255 12.13 15.95 -8.24
N PRO A 256 11.77 15.47 -9.45
CA PRO A 256 12.74 15.25 -10.50
C PRO A 256 13.43 16.56 -10.93
N GLY A 257 14.75 16.52 -11.07
CA GLY A 257 15.54 17.63 -11.57
C GLY A 257 15.30 17.91 -13.07
N ALA A 258 15.82 19.05 -13.57
CA ALA A 258 15.62 19.47 -14.97
C ALA A 258 16.20 18.45 -15.97
N GLU A 259 17.30 17.81 -15.65
CA GLU A 259 17.93 16.76 -16.47
C GLU A 259 17.00 15.57 -16.64
N ARG A 260 16.43 15.08 -15.52
CA ARG A 260 15.47 13.96 -15.52
C ARG A 260 14.22 14.28 -16.33
N VAL A 261 13.67 15.49 -16.17
CA VAL A 261 12.52 15.94 -16.96
C VAL A 261 12.83 15.91 -18.46
N GLN A 262 14.04 16.32 -18.85
CA GLN A 262 14.47 16.29 -20.25
C GLN A 262 14.63 14.85 -20.76
N GLU A 263 15.20 13.95 -19.98
CA GLU A 263 15.29 12.52 -20.31
C GLU A 263 13.92 11.90 -20.53
N ILE A 264 12.96 12.17 -19.65
CA ILE A 264 11.59 11.65 -19.78
C ILE A 264 10.91 12.21 -21.04
N ARG A 265 11.09 13.50 -21.38
CA ARG A 265 10.57 14.04 -22.67
C ARG A 265 11.14 13.28 -23.86
N GLN A 266 12.44 12.99 -23.86
CA GLN A 266 13.07 12.18 -24.92
C GLN A 266 12.48 10.79 -24.96
N LYS A 267 12.27 10.14 -23.81
CA LYS A 267 11.66 8.81 -23.70
C LYS A 267 10.22 8.80 -24.19
N VAL A 268 9.41 9.82 -23.89
CA VAL A 268 8.05 9.96 -24.44
C VAL A 268 8.08 9.91 -25.97
N GLN A 269 9.03 10.60 -26.60
CA GLN A 269 9.18 10.63 -28.06
C GLN A 269 9.77 9.34 -28.63
N GLU A 270 10.83 8.81 -28.03
CA GLU A 270 11.54 7.60 -28.50
C GLU A 270 10.68 6.34 -28.42
N LEU A 271 9.84 6.25 -27.37
CA LEU A 271 9.00 5.08 -27.10
C LEU A 271 7.60 5.20 -27.70
N ASP A 272 7.33 6.32 -28.40
CA ASP A 272 6.00 6.63 -28.95
C ASP A 272 4.89 6.46 -27.89
N ALA A 273 5.16 6.97 -26.69
CA ALA A 273 4.24 6.86 -25.57
C ALA A 273 2.94 7.57 -25.88
N ALA A 274 1.85 6.82 -25.93
CA ALA A 274 0.53 7.34 -26.27
C ALA A 274 -0.03 8.26 -25.17
N CYS A 275 0.30 7.96 -23.90
CA CYS A 275 -0.14 8.72 -22.74
C CYS A 275 0.96 8.87 -21.68
N VAL A 276 0.89 10.00 -20.95
CA VAL A 276 1.64 10.24 -19.72
C VAL A 276 0.62 10.51 -18.61
N PHE A 277 0.70 9.75 -17.52
CA PHE A 277 -0.27 9.83 -16.45
C PHE A 277 0.27 10.62 -15.25
N ALA A 278 -0.54 11.57 -14.77
CA ALA A 278 -0.38 12.27 -13.50
C ALA A 278 -1.01 11.46 -12.36
N GLU A 279 -0.73 11.87 -11.14
CA GLU A 279 -1.39 11.36 -9.93
C GLU A 279 -1.99 12.53 -9.13
N PRO A 280 -3.17 12.31 -8.46
CA PRO A 280 -3.86 13.39 -7.75
C PRO A 280 -3.07 14.01 -6.59
N GLN A 281 -2.15 13.23 -6.01
CA GLN A 281 -1.33 13.62 -4.87
C GLN A 281 -0.23 14.62 -5.23
N PHE A 282 0.10 14.79 -6.54
CA PHE A 282 1.27 15.55 -6.99
C PHE A 282 0.93 16.67 -7.95
N GLU A 283 1.87 17.64 -8.09
CA GLU A 283 1.70 18.83 -8.90
C GLU A 283 1.56 18.52 -10.41
N PRO A 284 0.45 18.88 -11.05
CA PRO A 284 0.19 18.57 -12.46
C PRO A 284 1.09 19.31 -13.46
N LYS A 285 1.81 20.35 -13.01
CA LYS A 285 2.71 21.15 -13.87
C LYS A 285 3.82 20.32 -14.50
N LEU A 286 4.32 19.31 -13.78
CA LEU A 286 5.39 18.45 -14.28
C LEU A 286 4.96 17.67 -15.51
N ILE A 287 3.72 17.16 -15.51
CA ILE A 287 3.15 16.44 -16.66
C ILE A 287 3.07 17.34 -17.89
N GLN A 288 2.63 18.60 -17.71
CA GLN A 288 2.57 19.56 -18.81
C GLN A 288 3.95 19.80 -19.43
N VAL A 289 4.99 19.95 -18.61
CA VAL A 289 6.37 20.14 -19.08
C VAL A 289 6.88 18.89 -19.82
N VAL A 290 6.59 17.69 -19.31
CA VAL A 290 7.03 16.43 -19.92
C VAL A 290 6.33 16.17 -21.26
N THR A 291 5.05 16.53 -21.40
CA THR A 291 4.28 16.32 -22.63
C THR A 291 4.42 17.46 -23.66
N GLU A 292 4.98 18.62 -23.29
CA GLU A 292 5.13 19.74 -24.19
C GLU A 292 5.97 19.41 -25.43
N GLY A 293 5.41 19.61 -26.62
CA GLY A 293 6.08 19.31 -27.90
C GLY A 293 6.17 17.83 -28.25
N THR A 294 5.39 16.98 -27.58
CA THR A 294 5.19 15.56 -27.92
C THR A 294 3.76 15.32 -28.37
N ASP A 295 3.47 14.18 -28.99
CA ASP A 295 2.12 13.75 -29.37
C ASP A 295 1.40 13.00 -28.21
N ALA A 296 2.09 12.78 -27.10
CA ALA A 296 1.53 12.11 -25.94
C ALA A 296 0.40 12.91 -25.27
N ARG A 297 -0.64 12.21 -24.88
CA ARG A 297 -1.77 12.76 -24.14
C ARG A 297 -1.53 12.65 -22.64
N SER A 298 -2.15 13.52 -21.87
CA SER A 298 -2.14 13.44 -20.42
C SER A 298 -3.41 12.78 -19.89
N GLY A 299 -3.25 11.90 -18.89
CA GLY A 299 -4.32 11.29 -18.11
C GLY A 299 -4.02 11.40 -16.62
N THR A 300 -4.86 10.78 -15.80
CA THR A 300 -4.65 10.66 -14.34
C THR A 300 -4.87 9.21 -13.92
N LEU A 301 -3.91 8.64 -13.21
CA LEU A 301 -4.04 7.39 -12.48
C LEU A 301 -3.87 7.67 -10.99
N ASP A 302 -4.53 6.87 -10.17
CA ASP A 302 -4.51 7.03 -8.72
C ASP A 302 -4.34 5.64 -8.08
N PRO A 303 -3.15 5.30 -7.55
CA PRO A 303 -2.91 3.98 -6.98
C PRO A 303 -3.45 3.83 -5.57
N GLU A 304 -3.81 4.94 -4.90
CA GLU A 304 -4.20 5.02 -3.50
C GLU A 304 -5.70 5.32 -3.29
N GLY A 305 -6.42 5.76 -4.34
CA GLY A 305 -7.80 6.22 -4.20
C GLY A 305 -7.94 7.55 -3.47
N ALA A 306 -7.00 8.48 -3.69
CA ALA A 306 -6.93 9.77 -3.00
C ALA A 306 -8.23 10.56 -3.02
N THR A 307 -8.94 10.53 -4.15
CA THR A 307 -10.20 11.26 -4.37
C THR A 307 -11.46 10.43 -4.08
N LEU A 308 -11.29 9.15 -3.77
CA LEU A 308 -12.40 8.23 -3.51
C LEU A 308 -12.86 8.30 -2.05
N THR A 309 -14.14 8.02 -1.84
CA THR A 309 -14.73 7.92 -0.51
C THR A 309 -14.27 6.61 0.16
N GLU A 310 -13.84 6.72 1.40
CA GLU A 310 -13.42 5.59 2.23
C GLU A 310 -14.56 4.61 2.48
N GLY A 311 -14.21 3.35 2.69
CA GLY A 311 -15.19 2.29 2.98
C GLY A 311 -15.00 1.03 2.14
N PRO A 312 -15.91 0.05 2.26
CA PRO A 312 -15.76 -1.29 1.69
C PRO A 312 -15.79 -1.34 0.15
N ASP A 313 -16.21 -0.27 -0.51
CA ASP A 313 -16.30 -0.21 -1.97
C ASP A 313 -15.09 0.50 -2.63
N LEU A 314 -14.26 1.20 -1.83
CA LEU A 314 -13.15 1.99 -2.35
C LEU A 314 -12.18 1.16 -3.21
N TYR A 315 -11.78 -0.03 -2.78
CA TYR A 315 -10.86 -0.89 -3.53
C TYR A 315 -11.40 -1.18 -4.96
N PHE A 316 -12.68 -1.45 -5.08
CA PHE A 316 -13.33 -1.73 -6.36
C PHE A 316 -13.38 -0.50 -7.26
N ASP A 317 -13.68 0.66 -6.69
CA ASP A 317 -13.74 1.92 -7.43
C ASP A 317 -12.35 2.39 -7.84
N LEU A 318 -11.32 2.16 -7.01
CA LEU A 318 -9.93 2.42 -7.32
C LEU A 318 -9.49 1.63 -8.55
N MET A 319 -9.61 0.31 -8.50
CA MET A 319 -9.15 -0.58 -9.57
C MET A 319 -9.91 -0.33 -10.89
N ARG A 320 -11.24 -0.09 -10.82
CA ARG A 320 -12.04 0.33 -11.99
C ARG A 320 -11.57 1.65 -12.57
N SER A 321 -11.29 2.63 -11.69
CA SER A 321 -10.86 3.96 -12.13
C SER A 321 -9.52 3.90 -12.87
N ILE A 322 -8.57 3.08 -12.41
CA ILE A 322 -7.32 2.83 -13.14
C ILE A 322 -7.61 2.29 -14.55
N ALA A 323 -8.41 1.23 -14.67
CA ALA A 323 -8.73 0.61 -15.96
C ALA A 323 -9.47 1.56 -16.91
N ILE A 324 -10.46 2.30 -16.41
CA ILE A 324 -11.24 3.27 -17.20
C ILE A 324 -10.35 4.42 -17.70
N ASN A 325 -9.50 4.96 -16.83
CA ASN A 325 -8.62 6.08 -17.16
C ASN A 325 -7.52 5.66 -18.14
N LEU A 326 -6.95 4.45 -17.99
CA LEU A 326 -6.05 3.86 -18.98
C LEU A 326 -6.73 3.77 -20.35
N LYS A 327 -7.91 3.15 -20.41
CA LYS A 327 -8.66 3.01 -21.65
C LYS A 327 -9.02 4.36 -22.28
N ALA A 328 -9.48 5.30 -21.48
CA ALA A 328 -9.90 6.64 -21.96
C ALA A 328 -8.75 7.39 -22.64
N CYS A 329 -7.56 7.39 -22.03
CA CYS A 329 -6.39 8.05 -22.61
C CYS A 329 -5.87 7.27 -23.82
N LEU A 330 -5.62 5.97 -23.67
CA LEU A 330 -4.97 5.14 -24.69
C LEU A 330 -5.85 4.87 -25.92
N SER A 331 -7.20 4.82 -25.80
CA SER A 331 -8.08 4.57 -26.96
C SER A 331 -8.19 5.76 -27.91
N ALA A 332 -7.91 6.95 -27.43
CA ALA A 332 -8.03 8.16 -28.22
C ALA A 332 -6.69 8.59 -28.87
N ALA A 333 -5.64 7.81 -28.63
CA ALA A 333 -4.30 7.96 -29.20
C ALA A 333 -4.13 7.14 -30.48
#